data_76b99508d61498e68f683280966ee408
#
_entry.id   76b99508d61498e68f683280966ee408
#
_cell.length_a   1.000
_cell.length_b   1.000
_cell.length_c   1.000
_cell.angle_alpha   90.00
_cell.angle_beta   90.00
_cell.angle_gamma   90.00
#
_symmetry.space_group_name_H-M   'P 1'
#
loop_
_entity.id
_entity.type
_entity.pdbx_description
1 polymer ?
#
loop_
_entity_poly.entity_id
_entity_poly.type
_entity_poly.pdbx_seq_one_letter_code
_entity_poly.pdbx_strand_id
1 'polypeptide(L)'
;MKGTVFGATGQIGRLVVDDLLIGGHGVTAYVRNPGKLGRRDPRLMTISGELSNEVRIQQAVRGADAVISALGPLLRRGAKGTPVTDGTKNIVTVMQSEHVGSYIGLATPSVPDERDRPTLKAKILPVVAGLLVPNALIELVGMTAAVTQSDLDWTIARITRPTGGRPKGTVRAGFLGRDKVGSAMSRADIATFLISQLTDTTFLRASPAISN
;
A
#
# COMPACT_ATOMS: atom_id res chain seq x y z
N MET A 1 -16.84 -8.15 -4.68
CA MET A 1 -15.72 -7.59 -5.42
C MET A 1 -14.58 -8.59 -5.44
N LYS A 2 -13.68 -8.48 -6.41
CA LYS A 2 -12.46 -9.28 -6.52
C LYS A 2 -11.24 -8.36 -6.39
N GLY A 3 -10.46 -8.52 -5.33
CA GLY A 3 -9.28 -7.70 -5.05
C GLY A 3 -7.97 -8.46 -5.31
N THR A 4 -6.99 -7.83 -5.95
CA THR A 4 -5.63 -8.36 -6.04
C THR A 4 -4.76 -7.70 -4.99
N VAL A 5 -4.09 -8.51 -4.16
CA VAL A 5 -3.25 -8.03 -3.05
C VAL A 5 -1.78 -8.32 -3.33
N PHE A 6 -0.99 -7.27 -3.50
CA PHE A 6 0.47 -7.34 -3.51
C PHE A 6 1.02 -7.14 -2.09
N GLY A 7 2.10 -7.86 -1.76
CA GLY A 7 2.61 -7.86 -0.39
C GLY A 7 1.77 -8.68 0.60
N ALA A 8 0.93 -9.58 0.12
CA ALA A 8 -0.01 -10.40 0.88
C ALA A 8 0.60 -11.24 2.01
N THR A 9 1.90 -11.53 1.99
CA THR A 9 2.61 -12.26 3.06
C THR A 9 3.20 -11.35 4.14
N GLY A 10 3.10 -10.03 3.96
CA GLY A 10 3.53 -9.02 4.94
C GLY A 10 2.55 -8.90 6.12
N GLN A 11 2.98 -8.20 7.17
CA GLN A 11 2.18 -8.05 8.40
C GLN A 11 0.84 -7.31 8.18
N ILE A 12 0.79 -6.33 7.27
CA ILE A 12 -0.45 -5.63 6.90
C ILE A 12 -1.18 -6.42 5.81
N GLY A 13 -0.46 -6.88 4.77
CA GLY A 13 -1.07 -7.58 3.64
C GLY A 13 -1.83 -8.85 4.02
N ARG A 14 -1.38 -9.59 5.05
CA ARG A 14 -2.12 -10.74 5.57
C ARG A 14 -3.47 -10.34 6.16
N LEU A 15 -3.50 -9.25 6.93
CA LEU A 15 -4.72 -8.72 7.51
C LEU A 15 -5.67 -8.23 6.42
N VAL A 16 -5.16 -7.58 5.37
CA VAL A 16 -5.96 -7.20 4.20
C VAL A 16 -6.58 -8.42 3.53
N VAL A 17 -5.81 -9.49 3.31
CA VAL A 17 -6.34 -10.74 2.74
C VAL A 17 -7.42 -11.34 3.64
N ASP A 18 -7.16 -11.43 4.95
CA ASP A 18 -8.10 -11.99 5.91
C ASP A 18 -9.40 -11.19 5.97
N ASP A 19 -9.33 -9.88 6.07
CA ASP A 19 -10.50 -9.00 6.19
C ASP A 19 -11.32 -8.98 4.88
N LEU A 20 -10.67 -9.02 3.70
CA LEU A 20 -11.36 -9.16 2.40
C LEU A 20 -12.15 -10.48 2.33
N LEU A 21 -11.54 -11.59 2.75
CA LEU A 21 -12.21 -12.88 2.77
C LEU A 21 -13.37 -12.91 3.78
N ILE A 22 -13.20 -12.32 4.96
CA ILE A 22 -14.27 -12.16 5.95
C ILE A 22 -15.42 -11.33 5.38
N GLY A 23 -15.10 -10.26 4.63
CA GLY A 23 -16.08 -9.43 3.92
C GLY A 23 -16.75 -10.10 2.70
N GLY A 24 -16.45 -11.38 2.43
CA GLY A 24 -17.07 -12.13 1.33
C GLY A 24 -16.48 -11.84 -0.06
N HIS A 25 -15.34 -11.15 -0.14
CA HIS A 25 -14.68 -10.81 -1.39
C HIS A 25 -13.84 -11.97 -1.94
N GLY A 26 -13.70 -12.05 -3.28
CA GLY A 26 -12.69 -12.86 -3.92
C GLY A 26 -11.33 -12.17 -3.82
N VAL A 27 -10.28 -12.94 -3.54
CA VAL A 27 -8.92 -12.42 -3.35
C VAL A 27 -7.92 -13.15 -4.24
N THR A 28 -7.12 -12.40 -4.99
CA THR A 28 -5.92 -12.90 -5.63
C THR A 28 -4.71 -12.38 -4.86
N ALA A 29 -3.98 -13.28 -4.18
CA ALA A 29 -2.75 -12.93 -3.48
C ALA A 29 -1.54 -13.13 -4.39
N TYR A 30 -0.83 -12.05 -4.72
CA TYR A 30 0.43 -12.12 -5.46
C TYR A 30 1.60 -12.23 -4.48
N VAL A 31 2.35 -13.33 -4.55
CA VAL A 31 3.37 -13.65 -3.54
C VAL A 31 4.62 -14.27 -4.19
N ARG A 32 5.79 -14.06 -3.58
CA ARG A 32 7.03 -14.72 -4.00
C ARG A 32 7.08 -16.18 -3.53
N ASN A 33 6.53 -16.44 -2.36
CA ASN A 33 6.51 -17.77 -1.75
C ASN A 33 5.11 -18.06 -1.19
N PRO A 34 4.32 -18.89 -1.89
CA PRO A 34 2.96 -19.26 -1.49
C PRO A 34 2.87 -19.90 -0.10
N GLY A 35 3.88 -20.68 0.29
CA GLY A 35 3.92 -21.34 1.60
C GLY A 35 3.91 -20.37 2.79
N LYS A 36 4.30 -19.11 2.57
CA LYS A 36 4.27 -18.08 3.62
C LYS A 36 2.89 -17.48 3.86
N LEU A 37 1.91 -17.70 2.98
CA LEU A 37 0.56 -17.14 3.16
C LEU A 37 -0.20 -17.86 4.26
N GLY A 38 -0.03 -19.19 4.38
CA GLY A 38 -0.55 -19.99 5.50
C GLY A 38 -2.08 -20.05 5.58
N ARG A 39 -2.80 -19.65 4.54
CA ARG A 39 -4.26 -19.57 4.49
C ARG A 39 -4.80 -20.40 3.34
N ARG A 40 -5.94 -21.05 3.58
CA ARG A 40 -6.73 -21.72 2.55
C ARG A 40 -8.17 -21.23 2.64
N ASP A 41 -8.71 -20.75 1.54
CA ASP A 41 -10.11 -20.34 1.40
C ASP A 41 -10.48 -20.56 -0.08
N PRO A 42 -11.66 -21.08 -0.41
CA PRO A 42 -12.08 -21.29 -1.80
C PRO A 42 -12.14 -19.99 -2.63
N ARG A 43 -12.25 -18.85 -1.99
CA ARG A 43 -12.25 -17.52 -2.64
C ARG A 43 -10.85 -16.91 -2.74
N LEU A 44 -9.81 -17.59 -2.23
CA LEU A 44 -8.42 -17.15 -2.27
C LEU A 44 -7.66 -17.87 -3.39
N MET A 45 -7.31 -17.13 -4.43
CA MET A 45 -6.36 -17.57 -5.44
C MET A 45 -4.96 -17.04 -5.08
N THR A 46 -3.95 -17.87 -5.27
CA THR A 46 -2.56 -17.50 -5.04
C THR A 46 -1.78 -17.58 -6.34
N ILE A 47 -1.13 -16.50 -6.74
CA ILE A 47 -0.24 -16.44 -7.89
C ILE A 47 1.18 -16.16 -7.40
N SER A 48 2.12 -17.04 -7.80
CA SER A 48 3.52 -16.89 -7.45
C SER A 48 4.30 -16.18 -8.54
N GLY A 49 5.08 -15.16 -8.16
CA GLY A 49 5.93 -14.41 -9.09
C GLY A 49 6.77 -13.33 -8.39
N GLU A 50 7.79 -12.86 -9.09
CA GLU A 50 8.56 -11.68 -8.74
C GLU A 50 7.93 -10.43 -9.35
N LEU A 51 8.17 -9.25 -8.76
CA LEU A 51 7.62 -7.97 -9.26
C LEU A 51 8.18 -7.55 -10.63
N SER A 52 9.24 -8.20 -11.11
CA SER A 52 9.77 -8.04 -12.46
C SER A 52 9.05 -8.90 -13.51
N ASN A 53 8.16 -9.80 -13.10
CA ASN A 53 7.45 -10.70 -14.02
C ASN A 53 6.07 -10.15 -14.39
N GLU A 54 6.01 -9.31 -15.42
CA GLU A 54 4.78 -8.67 -15.88
C GLU A 54 3.69 -9.66 -16.27
N VAL A 55 4.04 -10.80 -16.88
CA VAL A 55 3.07 -11.83 -17.27
C VAL A 55 2.36 -12.40 -16.02
N ARG A 56 3.10 -12.63 -14.93
CA ARG A 56 2.50 -13.10 -13.68
C ARG A 56 1.69 -12.01 -12.98
N ILE A 57 2.14 -10.75 -13.05
CA ILE A 57 1.37 -9.60 -12.57
C ILE A 57 0.06 -9.50 -13.35
N GLN A 58 0.10 -9.65 -14.69
CA GLN A 58 -1.08 -9.62 -15.53
C GLN A 58 -2.09 -10.72 -15.15
N GLN A 59 -1.62 -11.95 -14.94
CA GLN A 59 -2.47 -13.05 -14.46
C GLN A 59 -3.15 -12.71 -13.12
N ALA A 60 -2.47 -11.98 -12.24
CA ALA A 60 -3.01 -11.60 -10.94
C ALA A 60 -4.01 -10.45 -11.01
N VAL A 61 -3.80 -9.49 -11.90
CA VAL A 61 -4.60 -8.27 -12.02
C VAL A 61 -5.83 -8.49 -12.90
N ARG A 62 -5.76 -9.38 -13.87
CA ARG A 62 -6.84 -9.63 -14.84
C ARG A 62 -8.17 -9.93 -14.16
N GLY A 63 -9.18 -9.12 -14.50
CA GLY A 63 -10.54 -9.24 -13.97
C GLY A 63 -10.66 -8.93 -12.48
N ALA A 64 -9.71 -8.21 -11.90
CA ALA A 64 -9.85 -7.62 -10.58
C ALA A 64 -10.66 -6.31 -10.65
N ASP A 65 -11.42 -6.02 -9.62
CA ASP A 65 -12.09 -4.72 -9.44
C ASP A 65 -11.13 -3.67 -8.88
N ALA A 66 -10.14 -4.10 -8.09
CA ALA A 66 -9.15 -3.23 -7.48
C ALA A 66 -7.83 -3.96 -7.16
N VAL A 67 -6.75 -3.18 -7.07
CA VAL A 67 -5.45 -3.62 -6.57
C VAL A 67 -5.17 -2.96 -5.22
N ILE A 68 -4.82 -3.77 -4.21
CA ILE A 68 -4.35 -3.30 -2.92
C ILE A 68 -2.87 -3.67 -2.77
N SER A 69 -2.01 -2.66 -2.66
CA SER A 69 -0.57 -2.82 -2.50
C SER A 69 -0.14 -2.56 -1.07
N ALA A 70 0.16 -3.62 -0.34
CA ALA A 70 0.82 -3.58 0.97
C ALA A 70 2.34 -3.77 0.84
N LEU A 71 2.90 -3.44 -0.32
CA LEU A 71 4.34 -3.43 -0.56
C LEU A 71 5.00 -2.27 0.20
N GLY A 72 6.25 -2.48 0.56
CA GLY A 72 7.09 -1.46 1.13
C GLY A 72 8.57 -1.82 0.97
N PRO A 73 9.46 -0.82 1.00
CA PRO A 73 10.89 -1.06 0.84
C PRO A 73 11.49 -1.81 2.03
N LEU A 74 12.62 -2.44 1.79
CA LEU A 74 13.42 -3.02 2.86
C LEU A 74 14.09 -1.91 3.67
N LEU A 75 13.76 -1.83 4.95
CA LEU A 75 14.40 -0.91 5.90
C LEU A 75 15.75 -1.47 6.37
N ARG A 76 16.66 -1.74 5.43
CA ARG A 76 17.99 -2.29 5.70
C ARG A 76 19.06 -1.33 5.20
N ARG A 77 20.04 -1.05 6.05
CA ARG A 77 21.24 -0.33 5.62
C ARG A 77 21.97 -1.12 4.53
N GLY A 78 22.45 -0.42 3.50
CA GLY A 78 23.15 -1.04 2.37
C GLY A 78 22.23 -1.77 1.36
N ALA A 79 20.91 -1.65 1.48
CA ALA A 79 20.02 -2.04 0.40
C ALA A 79 20.36 -1.26 -0.87
N LYS A 80 20.32 -1.91 -2.02
CA LYS A 80 20.65 -1.30 -3.33
C LYS A 80 19.52 -1.57 -4.32
N GLY A 81 19.44 -0.70 -5.34
CA GLY A 81 18.43 -0.80 -6.39
C GLY A 81 17.04 -0.32 -5.96
N THR A 82 16.10 -0.43 -6.86
CA THR A 82 14.73 0.07 -6.73
C THR A 82 13.67 -0.99 -7.04
N PRO A 83 13.80 -2.24 -6.51
CA PRO A 83 12.93 -3.34 -6.91
C PRO A 83 11.45 -3.13 -6.59
N VAL A 84 11.11 -2.36 -5.54
CA VAL A 84 9.71 -2.08 -5.20
C VAL A 84 9.17 -0.96 -6.09
N THR A 85 9.97 0.06 -6.39
CA THR A 85 9.64 1.10 -7.36
C THR A 85 9.38 0.51 -8.74
N ASP A 86 10.33 -0.30 -9.24
CA ASP A 86 10.23 -0.90 -10.58
C ASP A 86 9.05 -1.88 -10.64
N GLY A 87 8.86 -2.67 -9.59
CA GLY A 87 7.69 -3.53 -9.47
C GLY A 87 6.36 -2.77 -9.40
N THR A 88 6.33 -1.59 -8.77
CA THR A 88 5.13 -0.76 -8.75
C THR A 88 4.83 -0.17 -10.13
N LYS A 89 5.84 0.22 -10.89
CA LYS A 89 5.67 0.63 -12.30
C LYS A 89 5.06 -0.50 -13.14
N ASN A 90 5.58 -1.72 -13.01
CA ASN A 90 5.01 -2.88 -13.71
C ASN A 90 3.55 -3.14 -13.31
N ILE A 91 3.21 -3.02 -12.02
CA ILE A 91 1.83 -3.15 -11.55
C ILE A 91 0.94 -2.09 -12.20
N VAL A 92 1.34 -0.82 -12.21
CA VAL A 92 0.59 0.29 -12.81
C VAL A 92 0.39 0.06 -14.32
N THR A 93 1.45 -0.28 -15.05
CA THR A 93 1.39 -0.59 -16.49
C THR A 93 0.40 -1.71 -16.77
N VAL A 94 0.45 -2.78 -16.00
CA VAL A 94 -0.47 -3.92 -16.15
C VAL A 94 -1.90 -3.53 -15.79
N MET A 95 -2.12 -2.77 -14.73
CA MET A 95 -3.47 -2.29 -14.37
C MET A 95 -4.09 -1.47 -15.50
N GLN A 96 -3.32 -0.57 -16.11
CA GLN A 96 -3.78 0.22 -17.26
C GLN A 96 -4.14 -0.66 -18.45
N SER A 97 -3.31 -1.65 -18.78
CA SER A 97 -3.54 -2.58 -19.89
C SER A 97 -4.73 -3.51 -19.66
N GLU A 98 -5.00 -3.91 -18.42
CA GLU A 98 -6.14 -4.76 -18.06
C GLU A 98 -7.40 -3.96 -17.66
N HIS A 99 -7.36 -2.63 -17.82
CA HIS A 99 -8.45 -1.70 -17.48
C HIS A 99 -8.93 -1.79 -16.02
N VAL A 100 -8.01 -2.06 -15.10
CA VAL A 100 -8.26 -2.05 -13.65
C VAL A 100 -7.88 -0.69 -13.10
N GLY A 101 -8.87 0.16 -12.81
CA GLY A 101 -8.65 1.56 -12.45
C GLY A 101 -8.28 1.80 -10.98
N SER A 102 -8.82 1.01 -10.04
CA SER A 102 -8.70 1.30 -8.60
C SER A 102 -7.41 0.77 -8.00
N TYR A 103 -6.56 1.67 -7.47
CA TYR A 103 -5.32 1.33 -6.76
C TYR A 103 -5.33 1.88 -5.34
N ILE A 104 -5.08 1.02 -4.35
CA ILE A 104 -4.97 1.41 -2.95
C ILE A 104 -3.60 0.99 -2.45
N GLY A 105 -2.80 1.94 -1.95
CA GLY A 105 -1.42 1.70 -1.57
C GLY A 105 -1.01 2.27 -0.22
N LEU A 106 0.25 2.00 0.14
CA LEU A 106 0.88 2.46 1.35
C LEU A 106 2.08 3.34 1.04
N ALA A 107 2.26 4.39 1.85
CA ALA A 107 3.46 5.19 1.91
C ALA A 107 3.76 5.59 3.37
N THR A 108 4.70 6.51 3.56
CA THR A 108 4.99 7.10 4.88
C THR A 108 4.89 8.63 4.79
N PRO A 109 4.76 9.33 5.93
CA PRO A 109 4.78 10.79 5.98
C PRO A 109 6.08 11.45 5.47
N SER A 110 7.13 10.66 5.19
CA SER A 110 8.34 11.16 4.52
C SER A 110 8.09 11.50 3.04
N VAL A 111 7.00 11.01 2.45
CA VAL A 111 6.52 11.42 1.12
C VAL A 111 5.41 12.44 1.33
N PRO A 112 5.60 13.71 0.97
CA PRO A 112 4.59 14.74 1.18
C PRO A 112 3.40 14.59 0.20
N ASP A 113 2.26 15.14 0.59
CA ASP A 113 1.11 15.40 -0.29
C ASP A 113 0.98 16.92 -0.48
N GLU A 114 0.54 17.37 -1.64
CA GLU A 114 0.39 18.81 -1.96
C GLU A 114 -0.59 19.53 -1.02
N ARG A 115 -1.51 18.80 -0.40
CA ARG A 115 -2.48 19.31 0.56
C ARG A 115 -1.92 19.49 1.96
N ASP A 116 -0.69 18.99 2.24
CA ASP A 116 -0.04 19.16 3.52
C ASP A 116 0.31 20.64 3.75
N ARG A 117 0.16 21.11 4.99
CA ARG A 117 0.74 22.39 5.38
C ARG A 117 2.18 22.21 5.85
N PRO A 118 3.10 23.10 5.45
CA PRO A 118 4.49 22.97 5.86
C PRO A 118 4.61 23.15 7.39
N THR A 119 4.96 22.05 8.05
CA THR A 119 5.30 22.04 9.48
C THR A 119 6.78 21.72 9.64
N LEU A 120 7.38 22.11 10.78
CA LEU A 120 8.77 21.77 11.06
C LEU A 120 9.01 20.23 11.01
N LYS A 121 8.06 19.46 11.52
CA LYS A 121 8.10 17.99 11.47
C LYS A 121 8.08 17.46 10.03
N ALA A 122 7.24 18.02 9.16
CA ALA A 122 7.16 17.63 7.75
C ALA A 122 8.45 17.92 6.99
N LYS A 123 9.22 18.96 7.38
CA LYS A 123 10.52 19.28 6.78
C LYS A 123 11.64 18.38 7.30
N ILE A 124 11.63 18.02 8.57
CA ILE A 124 12.70 17.23 9.22
C ILE A 124 12.58 15.74 8.87
N LEU A 125 11.36 15.21 8.78
CA LEU A 125 11.14 13.77 8.61
C LEU A 125 11.78 13.18 7.35
N PRO A 126 11.68 13.77 6.14
CA PRO A 126 12.37 13.29 4.95
C PRO A 126 13.89 13.35 5.08
N VAL A 127 14.43 14.39 5.73
CA VAL A 127 15.88 14.56 5.95
C VAL A 127 16.41 13.44 6.84
N VAL A 128 15.76 13.18 7.96
CA VAL A 128 16.14 12.10 8.88
C VAL A 128 16.02 10.74 8.20
N ALA A 129 14.95 10.49 7.45
CA ALA A 129 14.78 9.24 6.69
C ALA A 129 15.88 9.09 5.63
N GLY A 130 16.25 10.17 4.93
CA GLY A 130 17.33 10.17 3.95
C GLY A 130 18.70 9.87 4.54
N LEU A 131 18.96 10.28 5.78
CA LEU A 131 20.22 9.99 6.49
C LEU A 131 20.27 8.54 7.02
N LEU A 132 19.15 8.03 7.53
CA LEU A 132 19.12 6.73 8.21
C LEU A 132 18.91 5.56 7.22
N VAL A 133 18.03 5.74 6.26
CA VAL A 133 17.60 4.69 5.30
C VAL A 133 17.39 5.28 3.89
N PRO A 134 18.43 5.82 3.26
CA PRO A 134 18.31 6.57 2.01
C PRO A 134 17.66 5.76 0.90
N ASN A 135 18.01 4.49 0.74
CA ASN A 135 17.43 3.64 -0.30
C ASN A 135 15.94 3.40 -0.08
N ALA A 136 15.50 3.25 1.17
CA ALA A 136 14.08 3.09 1.46
C ALA A 136 13.28 4.37 1.16
N LEU A 137 13.86 5.55 1.37
CA LEU A 137 13.23 6.81 0.98
C LEU A 137 13.13 6.94 -0.55
N ILE A 138 14.19 6.60 -1.29
CA ILE A 138 14.19 6.57 -2.77
C ILE A 138 13.08 5.65 -3.28
N GLU A 139 12.98 4.44 -2.72
CA GLU A 139 11.92 3.49 -3.07
C GLU A 139 10.52 4.04 -2.77
N LEU A 140 10.31 4.62 -1.59
CA LEU A 140 9.01 5.19 -1.21
C LEU A 140 8.59 6.34 -2.14
N VAL A 141 9.53 7.23 -2.48
CA VAL A 141 9.28 8.33 -3.42
C VAL A 141 8.98 7.77 -4.81
N GLY A 142 9.81 6.83 -5.29
CA GLY A 142 9.66 6.26 -6.62
C GLY A 142 8.37 5.47 -6.81
N MET A 143 8.01 4.61 -5.84
CA MET A 143 6.74 3.85 -5.90
C MET A 143 5.51 4.78 -5.81
N THR A 144 5.58 5.82 -4.98
CA THR A 144 4.49 6.79 -4.89
C THR A 144 4.36 7.56 -6.21
N ALA A 145 5.47 8.05 -6.77
CA ALA A 145 5.48 8.77 -8.05
C ALA A 145 4.91 7.92 -9.20
N ALA A 146 5.27 6.63 -9.26
CA ALA A 146 4.75 5.71 -10.28
C ALA A 146 3.22 5.63 -10.28
N VAL A 147 2.59 5.70 -9.10
CA VAL A 147 1.13 5.68 -8.96
C VAL A 147 0.52 7.05 -9.18
N THR A 148 1.05 8.11 -8.56
CA THR A 148 0.45 9.45 -8.61
C THR A 148 0.56 10.12 -9.98
N GLN A 149 1.51 9.69 -10.81
CA GLN A 149 1.68 10.15 -12.21
C GLN A 149 0.83 9.35 -13.21
N SER A 150 0.11 8.31 -12.75
CA SER A 150 -0.79 7.52 -13.59
C SER A 150 -2.21 8.08 -13.60
N ASP A 151 -3.02 7.60 -14.54
CA ASP A 151 -4.45 7.94 -14.65
C ASP A 151 -5.34 7.08 -13.74
N LEU A 152 -4.75 6.24 -12.88
CA LEU A 152 -5.50 5.38 -11.97
C LEU A 152 -6.30 6.20 -10.95
N ASP A 153 -7.36 5.59 -10.47
CA ASP A 153 -8.11 6.04 -9.30
C ASP A 153 -7.43 5.51 -8.05
N TRP A 154 -6.47 6.29 -7.55
CA TRP A 154 -5.60 5.84 -6.48
C TRP A 154 -5.89 6.51 -5.13
N THR A 155 -5.65 5.76 -4.05
CA THR A 155 -5.52 6.28 -2.68
C THR A 155 -4.26 5.71 -2.05
N ILE A 156 -3.38 6.56 -1.51
CA ILE A 156 -2.14 6.13 -0.86
C ILE A 156 -2.17 6.52 0.63
N ALA A 157 -2.38 5.54 1.50
CA ALA A 157 -2.38 5.75 2.93
C ALA A 157 -0.95 5.94 3.46
N ARG A 158 -0.63 7.12 4.00
CA ARG A 158 0.65 7.41 4.63
C ARG A 158 0.61 6.97 6.09
N ILE A 159 1.19 5.81 6.36
CA ILE A 159 1.23 5.22 7.70
C ILE A 159 2.37 5.82 8.53
N THR A 160 2.06 6.28 9.74
CA THR A 160 3.04 6.86 10.66
C THR A 160 3.93 5.76 11.27
N ARG A 161 3.49 5.13 12.34
CA ARG A 161 4.17 4.01 13.01
C ARG A 161 3.21 2.83 13.14
N PRO A 162 3.36 1.78 12.31
CA PRO A 162 2.52 0.59 12.44
C PRO A 162 2.85 -0.17 13.73
N THR A 163 1.83 -0.42 14.54
CA THR A 163 1.97 -1.16 15.80
C THR A 163 1.27 -2.52 15.73
N GLY A 164 1.68 -3.46 16.58
CA GLY A 164 0.93 -4.67 16.89
C GLY A 164 -0.26 -4.34 17.83
N GLY A 165 -1.08 -5.33 18.06
CA GLY A 165 -2.19 -5.24 19.00
C GLY A 165 -3.56 -5.26 18.35
N ARG A 166 -4.59 -5.17 19.20
CA ARG A 166 -6.00 -5.21 18.79
C ARG A 166 -6.37 -3.95 18.01
N PRO A 167 -7.29 -4.03 17.04
CA PRO A 167 -7.84 -2.85 16.39
C PRO A 167 -8.50 -1.95 17.41
N LYS A 168 -8.39 -0.64 17.23
CA LYS A 168 -9.08 0.36 18.07
C LYS A 168 -10.43 0.75 17.49
N GLY A 169 -10.69 0.40 16.21
CA GLY A 169 -11.93 0.71 15.53
C GLY A 169 -12.12 2.19 15.18
N THR A 170 -11.11 3.02 15.43
CA THR A 170 -11.14 4.44 15.11
C THR A 170 -9.99 4.77 14.17
N VAL A 171 -10.29 5.48 13.09
CA VAL A 171 -9.30 5.97 12.13
C VAL A 171 -9.40 7.47 12.03
N ARG A 172 -8.26 8.13 12.17
CA ARG A 172 -8.09 9.54 11.83
C ARG A 172 -7.29 9.59 10.54
N ALA A 173 -7.86 10.17 9.50
CA ALA A 173 -7.22 10.34 8.22
C ALA A 173 -7.28 11.82 7.82
N GLY A 174 -6.23 12.32 7.17
CA GLY A 174 -6.16 13.70 6.74
C GLY A 174 -4.75 14.12 6.34
N PHE A 175 -4.55 15.43 6.20
CA PHE A 175 -3.32 16.02 5.68
C PHE A 175 -2.50 16.64 6.81
N LEU A 176 -1.20 16.41 6.77
CA LEU A 176 -0.29 16.87 7.83
C LEU A 176 -0.28 18.40 7.93
N GLY A 177 -0.32 18.90 9.16
CA GLY A 177 -0.39 20.36 9.42
C GLY A 177 -1.75 20.99 9.19
N ARG A 178 -2.74 20.24 8.70
CA ARG A 178 -4.15 20.68 8.57
C ARG A 178 -5.05 19.94 9.54
N ASP A 179 -4.91 18.60 9.55
CA ASP A 179 -5.78 17.71 10.29
C ASP A 179 -5.08 17.11 11.50
N LYS A 180 -5.85 16.69 12.50
CA LYS A 180 -5.32 16.04 13.70
C LYS A 180 -5.00 14.58 13.42
N VAL A 181 -3.82 14.32 12.91
CA VAL A 181 -3.29 12.97 12.69
C VAL A 181 -2.30 12.62 13.81
N GLY A 182 -2.47 11.45 14.41
CA GLY A 182 -1.59 10.93 15.46
C GLY A 182 -0.27 10.36 14.92
N SER A 183 0.49 9.72 15.80
CA SER A 183 1.84 9.22 15.49
C SER A 183 1.92 7.71 15.31
N ALA A 184 0.85 6.97 15.51
CA ALA A 184 0.84 5.51 15.42
C ALA A 184 -0.53 4.98 15.00
N MET A 185 -0.55 3.75 14.45
CA MET A 185 -1.78 3.05 14.10
C MET A 185 -1.59 1.54 14.18
N SER A 186 -2.60 0.80 14.64
CA SER A 186 -2.53 -0.66 14.61
C SER A 186 -2.55 -1.17 13.17
N ARG A 187 -1.85 -2.28 12.90
CA ARG A 187 -1.85 -2.89 11.57
C ARG A 187 -3.23 -3.37 11.14
N ALA A 188 -4.06 -3.75 12.11
CA ALA A 188 -5.43 -4.14 11.83
C ALA A 188 -6.27 -2.92 11.36
N ASP A 189 -6.18 -1.78 12.04
CA ASP A 189 -6.89 -0.58 11.60
C ASP A 189 -6.35 -0.04 10.27
N ILE A 190 -5.04 -0.22 9.98
CA ILE A 190 -4.47 0.10 8.66
C ILE A 190 -5.13 -0.79 7.59
N ALA A 191 -5.26 -2.10 7.80
CA ALA A 191 -5.91 -3.00 6.85
C ALA A 191 -7.37 -2.61 6.63
N THR A 192 -8.11 -2.34 7.71
CA THR A 192 -9.50 -1.86 7.64
C THR A 192 -9.61 -0.56 6.83
N PHE A 193 -8.69 0.41 7.03
CA PHE A 193 -8.68 1.64 6.24
C PHE A 193 -8.44 1.37 4.76
N LEU A 194 -7.46 0.51 4.41
CA LEU A 194 -7.21 0.19 3.00
C LEU A 194 -8.43 -0.44 2.32
N ILE A 195 -9.12 -1.32 3.02
CA ILE A 195 -10.32 -1.99 2.48
C ILE A 195 -11.49 -1.01 2.35
N SER A 196 -11.66 -0.08 3.28
CA SER A 196 -12.73 0.91 3.18
C SER A 196 -12.60 1.78 1.91
N GLN A 197 -11.37 1.99 1.41
CA GLN A 197 -11.12 2.75 0.19
C GLN A 197 -11.59 2.03 -1.10
N LEU A 198 -12.03 0.79 -1.01
CA LEU A 198 -12.67 0.11 -2.15
C LEU A 198 -14.01 0.75 -2.55
N THR A 199 -14.66 1.43 -1.62
CA THR A 199 -15.97 2.06 -1.80
C THR A 199 -16.02 3.52 -1.36
N ASP A 200 -15.07 3.94 -0.49
CA ASP A 200 -14.98 5.33 -0.01
C ASP A 200 -14.06 6.14 -0.94
N THR A 201 -14.63 7.12 -1.62
CA THR A 201 -13.94 8.01 -2.56
C THR A 201 -13.44 9.31 -1.92
N THR A 202 -13.55 9.48 -0.60
CA THR A 202 -13.16 10.70 0.12
C THR A 202 -11.71 11.08 -0.15
N PHE A 203 -10.84 10.08 -0.30
CA PHE A 203 -9.42 10.28 -0.57
C PHE A 203 -8.99 9.86 -1.98
N LEU A 204 -9.91 9.92 -2.94
CA LEU A 204 -9.59 9.65 -4.33
C LEU A 204 -8.51 10.62 -4.84
N ARG A 205 -7.46 10.08 -5.44
CA ARG A 205 -6.25 10.80 -5.90
C ARG A 205 -5.63 11.66 -4.79
N ALA A 206 -5.54 11.06 -3.59
CA ALA A 206 -4.98 11.70 -2.41
C ALA A 206 -4.10 10.74 -1.61
N SER A 207 -3.16 11.33 -0.84
CA SER A 207 -2.30 10.60 0.07
C SER A 207 -2.53 11.04 1.52
N PRO A 208 -3.66 10.64 2.16
CA PRO A 208 -3.91 11.00 3.56
C PRO A 208 -2.89 10.33 4.49
N ALA A 209 -2.44 11.04 5.51
CA ALA A 209 -1.79 10.43 6.67
C ALA A 209 -2.86 9.82 7.57
N ILE A 210 -2.61 8.62 8.08
CA ILE A 210 -3.57 7.87 8.89
C ILE A 210 -3.01 7.49 10.26
N SER A 211 -3.87 7.48 11.27
CA SER A 211 -3.53 7.12 12.65
C SER A 211 -4.77 6.69 13.45
N ASN A 212 -4.54 6.19 14.65
CA ASN A 212 -5.60 5.96 15.63
C ASN A 212 -5.17 6.28 17.07
#